data_9b1b66200e8bf457666c0b90f5b6e3d2
#
_entry.id   9b1b66200e8bf457666c0b90f5b6e3d2
#
_cell.length_a   1.000
_cell.length_b   1.000
_cell.length_c   1.000
_cell.angle_alpha   90.00
_cell.angle_beta   90.00
_cell.angle_gamma   90.00
#
_symmetry.space_group_name_H-M   'P 1'
#
loop_
_entity.id
_entity.type
_entity.pdbx_description
1 polymer ?
#
loop_
_entity_poly.entity_id
_entity_poly.type
_entity_poly.pdbx_seq_one_letter_code
_entity_poly.pdbx_strand_id
1 'polypeptide(L)'
;MKNMEKVWLITGICGQDGSWFADYLLGLGYQHVHGIIRRSATFNTKNIDHIFDKLILHHGDLTDAINIHTIISKIRPDYIVNFAAQSHVKVSHDLENYTFQVNTLGILNILQSVRLLGLEKTCRIYHASTSEMYGNQTDGLSLLDETSPMVPVSIYGISKLAAQQVCNMYRDAYGMFIVSSVLFNHEGSRRGHTFVTQKIANYVAKYAKSTDNIRPLQLGNLDARRDWGDAKDYMRAVYLMLMAETSQNYVIATGETHSVREFVELAFYEIGVMVEWTNGGKTGVNISTQQVLVETNPRYYRDIDIECLIGDATKARKELGWKPDVSFHQLVQYMVQSAIQRTP
;
A
#
# COMPACT_ATOMS: atom_id res chain seq x y z
N MET A 1 -1.02 -18.60 -24.74
CA MET A 1 -0.87 -17.19 -25.10
C MET A 1 -1.73 -16.37 -24.15
N LYS A 2 -1.17 -15.31 -23.52
CA LYS A 2 -1.99 -14.38 -22.70
C LYS A 2 -2.98 -13.67 -23.62
N ASN A 3 -4.26 -13.65 -23.25
CA ASN A 3 -5.26 -12.90 -24.01
C ASN A 3 -5.11 -11.40 -23.70
N MET A 4 -4.42 -10.67 -24.57
CA MET A 4 -4.09 -9.25 -24.42
C MET A 4 -5.31 -8.34 -24.56
N GLU A 5 -6.44 -8.86 -25.06
CA GLU A 5 -7.71 -8.19 -25.22
C GLU A 5 -8.52 -8.08 -23.90
N LYS A 6 -7.99 -8.67 -22.82
CA LYS A 6 -8.65 -8.63 -21.51
C LYS A 6 -8.74 -7.21 -20.96
N VAL A 7 -9.90 -6.87 -20.43
CA VAL A 7 -10.24 -5.53 -19.93
C VAL A 7 -10.00 -5.47 -18.42
N TRP A 8 -9.17 -4.53 -18.00
CA TRP A 8 -8.81 -4.29 -16.61
C TRP A 8 -9.41 -2.98 -16.11
N LEU A 9 -9.99 -2.99 -14.91
CA LEU A 9 -10.46 -1.80 -14.22
C LEU A 9 -9.73 -1.67 -12.89
N ILE A 10 -8.94 -0.58 -12.73
CA ILE A 10 -8.16 -0.28 -11.53
C ILE A 10 -8.80 0.89 -10.79
N THR A 11 -9.23 0.68 -9.55
CA THR A 11 -9.58 1.79 -8.67
C THR A 11 -8.34 2.26 -7.91
N GLY A 12 -8.26 3.55 -7.59
CA GLY A 12 -7.07 4.11 -6.94
C GLY A 12 -5.82 4.14 -7.82
N ILE A 13 -6.00 4.21 -9.15
CA ILE A 13 -4.92 4.14 -10.15
C ILE A 13 -3.84 5.21 -9.96
N CYS A 14 -4.16 6.38 -9.41
CA CYS A 14 -3.20 7.47 -9.13
C CYS A 14 -2.37 7.22 -7.86
N GLY A 15 -2.73 6.23 -7.04
CA GLY A 15 -1.96 5.84 -5.85
C GLY A 15 -0.65 5.13 -6.17
N GLN A 16 0.13 4.81 -5.14
CA GLN A 16 1.35 4.01 -5.31
C GLN A 16 1.04 2.70 -6.02
N ASP A 17 0.17 1.89 -5.45
CA ASP A 17 -0.09 0.52 -5.90
C ASP A 17 -0.77 0.48 -7.26
N GLY A 18 -1.84 1.30 -7.42
CA GLY A 18 -2.58 1.36 -8.68
C GLY A 18 -1.71 1.79 -9.86
N SER A 19 -0.79 2.74 -9.65
CA SER A 19 0.12 3.20 -10.70
C SER A 19 1.21 2.18 -11.05
N TRP A 20 1.78 1.49 -10.05
CA TRP A 20 2.73 0.40 -10.31
C TRP A 20 2.06 -0.80 -10.97
N PHE A 21 0.82 -1.11 -10.59
CA PHE A 21 0.07 -2.18 -11.22
C PHE A 21 -0.30 -1.85 -12.67
N ALA A 22 -0.66 -0.60 -12.96
CA ALA A 22 -0.88 -0.14 -14.34
C ALA A 22 0.39 -0.28 -15.19
N ASP A 23 1.56 0.17 -14.68
CA ASP A 23 2.85 -0.04 -15.35
C ASP A 23 3.12 -1.53 -15.61
N TYR A 24 2.85 -2.38 -14.62
CA TYR A 24 3.06 -3.82 -14.75
C TYR A 24 2.19 -4.43 -15.85
N LEU A 25 0.91 -4.08 -15.91
CA LEU A 25 0.00 -4.56 -16.96
C LEU A 25 0.42 -4.09 -18.36
N LEU A 26 0.74 -2.80 -18.50
CA LEU A 26 1.23 -2.23 -19.76
C LEU A 26 2.56 -2.88 -20.19
N GLY A 27 3.46 -3.15 -19.24
CA GLY A 27 4.72 -3.87 -19.47
C GLY A 27 4.51 -5.32 -19.92
N LEU A 28 3.40 -5.96 -19.52
CA LEU A 28 2.99 -7.26 -20.02
C LEU A 28 2.30 -7.20 -21.41
N GLY A 29 2.01 -5.99 -21.91
CA GLY A 29 1.40 -5.74 -23.23
C GLY A 29 -0.13 -5.64 -23.24
N TYR A 30 -0.81 -5.57 -22.07
CA TYR A 30 -2.25 -5.32 -22.02
C TYR A 30 -2.57 -3.92 -22.55
N GLN A 31 -3.63 -3.79 -23.37
CA GLN A 31 -3.99 -2.54 -24.02
C GLN A 31 -5.25 -1.89 -23.42
N HIS A 32 -6.13 -2.68 -22.81
CA HIS A 32 -7.39 -2.21 -22.24
C HIS A 32 -7.27 -2.03 -20.72
N VAL A 33 -6.45 -1.05 -20.31
CA VAL A 33 -6.23 -0.70 -18.90
C VAL A 33 -7.03 0.55 -18.55
N HIS A 34 -8.16 0.34 -17.86
CA HIS A 34 -9.05 1.40 -17.39
C HIS A 34 -8.71 1.75 -15.94
N GLY A 35 -8.81 3.03 -15.59
CA GLY A 35 -8.58 3.52 -14.26
C GLY A 35 -9.69 4.44 -13.76
N ILE A 36 -10.06 4.32 -12.49
CA ILE A 36 -10.95 5.28 -11.83
C ILE A 36 -10.11 6.33 -11.14
N ILE A 37 -10.34 7.60 -11.50
CA ILE A 37 -9.75 8.79 -10.88
C ILE A 37 -10.83 9.59 -10.14
N ARG A 38 -10.53 9.97 -8.88
CA ARG A 38 -11.43 10.80 -8.10
C ARG A 38 -11.29 12.27 -8.51
N ARG A 39 -12.39 12.94 -8.72
CA ARG A 39 -12.40 14.37 -8.99
C ARG A 39 -11.87 15.16 -7.79
N SER A 40 -10.88 15.99 -8.00
CA SER A 40 -10.33 16.94 -7.03
C SER A 40 -10.07 18.29 -7.73
N ALA A 41 -9.89 19.36 -6.95
CA ALA A 41 -9.55 20.68 -7.47
C ALA A 41 -8.19 20.71 -8.18
N THR A 42 -7.25 19.86 -7.73
CA THR A 42 -5.93 19.69 -8.33
C THR A 42 -5.81 18.29 -8.95
N PHE A 43 -5.13 18.22 -10.09
CA PHE A 43 -4.83 16.92 -10.70
C PHE A 43 -3.84 16.15 -9.81
N ASN A 44 -4.18 14.92 -9.45
CA ASN A 44 -3.31 14.03 -8.68
C ASN A 44 -2.88 12.84 -9.55
N THR A 45 -2.38 13.12 -10.75
CA THR A 45 -2.01 12.11 -11.75
C THR A 45 -0.51 11.83 -11.80
N LYS A 46 0.31 12.54 -11.02
CA LYS A 46 1.78 12.50 -11.06
C LYS A 46 2.36 11.08 -11.19
N ASN A 47 1.76 10.09 -10.53
CA ASN A 47 2.25 8.72 -10.58
C ASN A 47 1.92 7.99 -11.89
N ILE A 48 1.01 8.52 -12.72
CA ILE A 48 0.59 7.95 -13.99
C ILE A 48 0.85 8.85 -15.20
N ASP A 49 1.41 10.06 -15.01
CA ASP A 49 1.62 11.02 -16.11
C ASP A 49 2.45 10.42 -17.25
N HIS A 50 3.45 9.58 -16.93
CA HIS A 50 4.32 8.93 -17.92
C HIS A 50 3.63 7.85 -18.77
N ILE A 51 2.43 7.40 -18.37
CA ILE A 51 1.61 6.40 -19.08
C ILE A 51 0.19 6.92 -19.37
N PHE A 52 -0.07 8.20 -19.15
CA PHE A 52 -1.40 8.79 -19.16
C PHE A 52 -2.15 8.48 -20.47
N ASP A 53 -1.49 8.63 -21.62
CA ASP A 53 -2.06 8.39 -22.95
C ASP A 53 -2.30 6.90 -23.27
N LYS A 54 -1.78 5.99 -22.42
CA LYS A 54 -1.97 4.55 -22.54
C LYS A 54 -3.12 4.02 -21.69
N LEU A 55 -3.74 4.88 -20.88
CA LEU A 55 -4.81 4.54 -19.95
C LEU A 55 -6.16 5.11 -20.41
N ILE A 56 -7.23 4.37 -20.11
CA ILE A 56 -8.59 4.84 -20.31
C ILE A 56 -9.15 5.24 -18.94
N LEU A 57 -9.22 6.55 -18.67
CA LEU A 57 -9.55 7.08 -17.36
C LEU A 57 -11.03 7.46 -17.24
N HIS A 58 -11.62 7.15 -16.09
CA HIS A 58 -13.01 7.45 -15.74
C HIS A 58 -13.05 8.24 -14.44
N HIS A 59 -13.88 9.31 -14.40
CA HIS A 59 -14.15 9.98 -13.13
C HIS A 59 -15.15 9.18 -12.31
N GLY A 60 -14.75 8.85 -11.06
CA GLY A 60 -15.60 8.09 -10.15
C GLY A 60 -15.14 8.18 -8.70
N ASP A 61 -16.06 7.88 -7.79
CA ASP A 61 -15.81 7.75 -6.36
C ASP A 61 -16.47 6.47 -5.86
N LEU A 62 -15.76 5.67 -5.04
CA LEU A 62 -16.30 4.42 -4.50
C LEU A 62 -17.52 4.63 -3.61
N THR A 63 -17.71 5.83 -3.08
CA THR A 63 -18.88 6.19 -2.26
C THR A 63 -20.14 6.46 -3.10
N ASP A 64 -20.00 6.62 -4.43
CA ASP A 64 -21.12 6.80 -5.38
C ASP A 64 -21.43 5.47 -6.08
N ALA A 65 -22.36 4.70 -5.50
CA ALA A 65 -22.76 3.38 -6.02
C ALA A 65 -23.29 3.43 -7.45
N ILE A 66 -24.04 4.49 -7.82
CA ILE A 66 -24.61 4.63 -9.16
C ILE A 66 -23.52 4.91 -10.18
N ASN A 67 -22.56 5.78 -9.84
CA ASN A 67 -21.42 6.07 -10.70
C ASN A 67 -20.57 4.81 -10.93
N ILE A 68 -20.23 4.06 -9.87
CA ILE A 68 -19.47 2.81 -9.97
C ILE A 68 -20.22 1.78 -10.83
N HIS A 69 -21.53 1.62 -10.62
CA HIS A 69 -22.35 0.73 -11.44
C HIS A 69 -22.34 1.14 -12.93
N THR A 70 -22.46 2.42 -13.21
CA THR A 70 -22.44 2.96 -14.59
C THR A 70 -21.10 2.70 -15.28
N ILE A 71 -19.97 2.90 -14.56
CA ILE A 71 -18.63 2.64 -15.09
C ILE A 71 -18.48 1.14 -15.40
N ILE A 72 -18.80 0.25 -14.46
CA ILE A 72 -18.67 -1.20 -14.64
C ILE A 72 -19.58 -1.71 -15.75
N SER A 73 -20.82 -1.19 -15.83
CA SER A 73 -21.78 -1.53 -16.89
C SER A 73 -21.26 -1.19 -18.28
N LYS A 74 -20.65 0.00 -18.44
CA LYS A 74 -20.08 0.48 -19.70
C LYS A 74 -18.86 -0.32 -20.14
N ILE A 75 -17.97 -0.66 -19.19
CA ILE A 75 -16.67 -1.28 -19.47
C ILE A 75 -16.81 -2.80 -19.56
N ARG A 76 -17.65 -3.41 -18.72
CA ARG A 76 -17.79 -4.88 -18.54
C ARG A 76 -16.43 -5.57 -18.36
N PRO A 77 -15.68 -5.22 -17.30
CA PRO A 77 -14.29 -5.65 -17.13
C PRO A 77 -14.17 -7.15 -16.88
N ASP A 78 -13.09 -7.76 -17.39
CA ASP A 78 -12.68 -9.12 -17.04
C ASP A 78 -12.01 -9.18 -15.65
N TYR A 79 -11.34 -8.07 -15.29
CA TYR A 79 -10.61 -7.94 -14.02
C TYR A 79 -10.91 -6.60 -13.37
N ILE A 80 -11.23 -6.61 -12.07
CA ILE A 80 -11.33 -5.41 -11.24
C ILE A 80 -10.27 -5.48 -10.14
N VAL A 81 -9.47 -4.43 -10.01
CA VAL A 81 -8.40 -4.33 -9.02
C VAL A 81 -8.69 -3.15 -8.11
N ASN A 82 -9.10 -3.43 -6.86
CA ASN A 82 -9.52 -2.40 -5.92
C ASN A 82 -8.39 -2.02 -4.96
N PHE A 83 -7.68 -0.93 -5.31
CA PHE A 83 -6.70 -0.28 -4.44
C PHE A 83 -7.23 1.00 -3.78
N ALA A 84 -8.35 1.54 -4.27
CA ALA A 84 -8.90 2.77 -3.70
C ALA A 84 -9.29 2.58 -2.23
N ALA A 85 -8.76 3.42 -1.38
CA ALA A 85 -9.02 3.41 0.05
C ALA A 85 -8.70 4.78 0.68
N GLN A 86 -9.30 5.04 1.84
CA GLN A 86 -8.71 5.93 2.83
C GLN A 86 -7.68 5.09 3.61
N SER A 87 -6.39 5.28 3.33
CA SER A 87 -5.32 4.35 3.80
C SER A 87 -4.46 4.90 4.94
N HIS A 88 -4.71 6.13 5.40
CA HIS A 88 -3.92 6.74 6.46
C HIS A 88 -4.52 6.41 7.83
N VAL A 89 -3.84 5.54 8.59
CA VAL A 89 -4.34 5.02 9.89
C VAL A 89 -4.70 6.16 10.86
N LYS A 90 -3.82 7.14 11.09
CA LYS A 90 -4.10 8.25 12.01
C LYS A 90 -5.32 9.08 11.56
N VAL A 91 -5.43 9.40 10.28
CA VAL A 91 -6.56 10.16 9.72
C VAL A 91 -7.88 9.39 9.82
N SER A 92 -7.84 8.05 9.91
CA SER A 92 -9.07 7.26 10.05
C SER A 92 -9.82 7.54 11.35
N HIS A 93 -9.13 7.98 12.41
CA HIS A 93 -9.75 8.40 13.67
C HIS A 93 -10.44 9.76 13.58
N ASP A 94 -9.98 10.64 12.69
CA ASP A 94 -10.62 11.95 12.45
C ASP A 94 -11.77 11.83 11.42
N LEU A 95 -11.73 10.84 10.54
CA LEU A 95 -12.65 10.65 9.42
C LEU A 95 -13.29 9.25 9.43
N GLU A 96 -13.84 8.83 10.55
CA GLU A 96 -14.37 7.48 10.78
C GLU A 96 -15.41 7.06 9.73
N ASN A 97 -16.49 7.81 9.59
CA ASN A 97 -17.57 7.52 8.64
C ASN A 97 -17.06 7.48 7.20
N TYR A 98 -16.22 8.43 6.80
CA TYR A 98 -15.64 8.46 5.46
C TYR A 98 -14.75 7.23 5.21
N THR A 99 -13.99 6.81 6.22
CA THR A 99 -13.13 5.63 6.13
C THR A 99 -13.97 4.37 5.88
N PHE A 100 -15.09 4.19 6.61
CA PHE A 100 -16.01 3.07 6.37
C PHE A 100 -16.70 3.15 5.01
N GLN A 101 -17.16 4.33 4.61
CA GLN A 101 -17.82 4.52 3.31
C GLN A 101 -16.89 4.14 2.16
N VAL A 102 -15.64 4.60 2.18
CA VAL A 102 -14.68 4.30 1.11
C VAL A 102 -14.22 2.85 1.17
N ASN A 103 -13.78 2.38 2.35
CA ASN A 103 -13.07 1.09 2.47
C ASN A 103 -14.02 -0.10 2.46
N THR A 104 -15.18 0.00 3.14
CA THR A 104 -16.13 -1.11 3.29
C THR A 104 -17.28 -1.01 2.29
N LEU A 105 -18.01 0.11 2.27
CA LEU A 105 -19.12 0.26 1.34
C LEU A 105 -18.62 0.39 -0.10
N GLY A 106 -17.44 0.97 -0.32
CA GLY A 106 -16.86 1.07 -1.65
C GLY A 106 -16.64 -0.26 -2.35
N ILE A 107 -16.07 -1.26 -1.66
CA ILE A 107 -15.95 -2.61 -2.26
C ILE A 107 -17.30 -3.28 -2.39
N LEU A 108 -18.23 -3.08 -1.46
CA LEU A 108 -19.59 -3.60 -1.55
C LEU A 108 -20.29 -3.06 -2.81
N ASN A 109 -20.14 -1.78 -3.15
CA ASN A 109 -20.70 -1.16 -4.37
C ASN A 109 -20.16 -1.84 -5.64
N ILE A 110 -18.87 -2.17 -5.67
CA ILE A 110 -18.25 -2.91 -6.78
C ILE A 110 -18.86 -4.32 -6.88
N LEU A 111 -18.89 -5.07 -5.79
CA LEU A 111 -19.40 -6.45 -5.76
C LEU A 111 -20.88 -6.54 -6.15
N GLN A 112 -21.70 -5.63 -5.65
CA GLN A 112 -23.12 -5.53 -6.02
C GLN A 112 -23.27 -5.22 -7.51
N SER A 113 -22.47 -4.28 -8.04
CA SER A 113 -22.52 -3.93 -9.46
C SER A 113 -22.16 -5.09 -10.37
N VAL A 114 -21.09 -5.82 -10.04
CA VAL A 114 -20.66 -7.02 -10.79
C VAL A 114 -21.79 -8.06 -10.80
N ARG A 115 -22.42 -8.31 -9.65
CA ARG A 115 -23.52 -9.26 -9.54
C ARG A 115 -24.78 -8.83 -10.28
N LEU A 116 -25.20 -7.56 -10.13
CA LEU A 116 -26.39 -7.02 -10.83
C LEU A 116 -26.24 -7.03 -12.36
N LEU A 117 -25.00 -6.97 -12.84
CA LEU A 117 -24.71 -7.00 -14.28
C LEU A 117 -24.49 -8.42 -14.84
N GLY A 118 -24.66 -9.47 -14.02
CA GLY A 118 -24.44 -10.86 -14.42
C GLY A 118 -22.99 -11.17 -14.76
N LEU A 119 -22.02 -10.49 -14.11
CA LEU A 119 -20.58 -10.66 -14.35
C LEU A 119 -19.90 -11.55 -13.31
N GLU A 120 -20.65 -12.10 -12.36
CA GLU A 120 -20.11 -12.85 -11.21
C GLU A 120 -19.29 -14.10 -11.59
N LYS A 121 -19.51 -14.66 -12.77
CA LYS A 121 -18.75 -15.83 -13.26
C LYS A 121 -17.63 -15.49 -14.25
N THR A 122 -17.59 -14.26 -14.73
CA THR A 122 -16.65 -13.85 -15.79
C THR A 122 -15.63 -12.82 -15.33
N CYS A 123 -15.97 -12.01 -14.32
CA CYS A 123 -15.09 -10.97 -13.78
C CYS A 123 -14.35 -11.50 -12.54
N ARG A 124 -13.03 -11.39 -12.55
CA ARG A 124 -12.17 -11.67 -11.39
C ARG A 124 -11.86 -10.39 -10.64
N ILE A 125 -11.94 -10.43 -9.32
CA ILE A 125 -11.81 -9.25 -8.47
C ILE A 125 -10.66 -9.43 -7.50
N TYR A 126 -9.82 -8.41 -7.38
CA TYR A 126 -8.83 -8.28 -6.33
C TYR A 126 -9.24 -7.17 -5.35
N HIS A 127 -9.09 -7.44 -4.06
CA HIS A 127 -9.25 -6.46 -2.99
C HIS A 127 -8.00 -6.35 -2.13
N ALA A 128 -7.48 -5.13 -2.00
CA ALA A 128 -6.36 -4.84 -1.11
C ALA A 128 -6.83 -4.80 0.34
N SER A 129 -6.44 -5.79 1.15
CA SER A 129 -6.56 -5.78 2.61
C SER A 129 -5.25 -5.30 3.25
N THR A 130 -5.05 -5.49 4.55
CA THR A 130 -3.92 -4.89 5.28
C THR A 130 -3.53 -5.72 6.50
N SER A 131 -2.24 -5.72 6.85
CA SER A 131 -1.73 -6.29 8.10
C SER A 131 -2.24 -5.57 9.37
N GLU A 132 -2.74 -4.33 9.25
CA GLU A 132 -3.38 -3.61 10.37
C GLU A 132 -4.63 -4.33 10.91
N MET A 133 -5.18 -5.30 10.18
CA MET A 133 -6.29 -6.13 10.66
C MET A 133 -5.88 -7.07 11.80
N TYR A 134 -4.61 -7.45 11.90
CA TYR A 134 -4.13 -8.30 12.99
C TYR A 134 -4.09 -7.58 14.34
N GLY A 135 -3.91 -6.24 14.35
CA GLY A 135 -3.76 -5.47 15.57
C GLY A 135 -2.46 -5.80 16.32
N ASN A 136 -2.45 -5.58 17.63
CA ASN A 136 -1.33 -5.96 18.49
C ASN A 136 -1.44 -7.44 18.89
N GLN A 137 -0.52 -8.27 18.42
CA GLN A 137 -0.37 -9.64 18.90
C GLN A 137 0.49 -9.61 20.16
N THR A 138 0.10 -10.44 21.14
CA THR A 138 0.63 -10.39 22.52
C THR A 138 2.09 -10.73 22.68
N ASP A 139 2.70 -11.43 21.72
CA ASP A 139 4.10 -11.87 21.77
C ASP A 139 5.04 -11.09 20.83
N GLY A 140 4.49 -10.25 19.96
CA GLY A 140 5.22 -9.32 19.09
C GLY A 140 6.22 -9.95 18.09
N LEU A 141 6.42 -11.27 18.13
CA LEU A 141 7.41 -12.00 17.34
C LEU A 141 6.82 -13.12 16.47
N SER A 142 5.54 -13.46 16.65
CA SER A 142 4.90 -14.51 15.85
C SER A 142 4.70 -14.03 14.42
N LEU A 143 5.06 -14.88 13.47
CA LEU A 143 4.76 -14.70 12.06
C LEU A 143 3.25 -14.80 11.83
N LEU A 144 2.66 -13.80 11.19
CA LEU A 144 1.22 -13.68 10.97
C LEU A 144 0.86 -14.19 9.57
N ASP A 145 -0.01 -15.17 9.54
CA ASP A 145 -0.49 -15.81 8.32
C ASP A 145 -2.02 -15.61 8.12
N GLU A 146 -2.60 -16.29 7.12
CA GLU A 146 -4.01 -16.21 6.78
C GLU A 146 -4.94 -16.78 7.87
N THR A 147 -4.42 -17.59 8.80
CA THR A 147 -5.16 -18.23 9.90
C THR A 147 -5.04 -17.49 11.21
N SER A 148 -4.10 -16.55 11.31
CA SER A 148 -3.86 -15.76 12.50
C SER A 148 -5.07 -14.91 12.88
N PRO A 149 -5.40 -14.75 14.18
CA PRO A 149 -6.52 -13.94 14.62
C PRO A 149 -6.40 -12.49 14.17
N MET A 150 -7.51 -11.91 13.72
CA MET A 150 -7.59 -10.52 13.29
C MET A 150 -8.34 -9.69 14.34
N VAL A 151 -7.62 -8.85 15.10
CA VAL A 151 -8.15 -8.00 16.18
C VAL A 151 -7.68 -6.55 15.97
N PRO A 152 -8.23 -5.85 14.96
CA PRO A 152 -7.76 -4.52 14.59
C PRO A 152 -8.00 -3.50 15.71
N VAL A 153 -7.04 -2.58 15.87
CA VAL A 153 -7.05 -1.52 16.91
C VAL A 153 -7.23 -0.12 16.34
N SER A 154 -7.56 -0.01 15.05
CA SER A 154 -7.82 1.27 14.38
C SER A 154 -9.08 1.20 13.52
N ILE A 155 -9.72 2.35 13.30
CA ILE A 155 -10.88 2.46 12.39
C ILE A 155 -10.51 1.97 10.97
N TYR A 156 -9.29 2.28 10.51
CA TYR A 156 -8.78 1.77 9.25
C TYR A 156 -8.73 0.24 9.23
N GLY A 157 -8.11 -0.39 10.24
CA GLY A 157 -8.02 -1.85 10.33
C GLY A 157 -9.40 -2.52 10.41
N ILE A 158 -10.32 -1.96 11.22
CA ILE A 158 -11.70 -2.46 11.35
C ILE A 158 -12.44 -2.36 10.01
N SER A 159 -12.33 -1.22 9.30
CA SER A 159 -12.99 -1.04 8.00
C SER A 159 -12.47 -2.01 6.93
N LYS A 160 -11.16 -2.31 6.96
CA LYS A 160 -10.53 -3.28 6.04
C LYS A 160 -10.92 -4.72 6.37
N LEU A 161 -11.01 -5.07 7.66
CA LEU A 161 -11.50 -6.38 8.08
C LEU A 161 -12.96 -6.59 7.66
N ALA A 162 -13.83 -5.61 7.87
CA ALA A 162 -15.21 -5.67 7.41
C ALA A 162 -15.29 -5.84 5.88
N ALA A 163 -14.47 -5.11 5.12
CA ALA A 163 -14.38 -5.22 3.67
C ALA A 163 -13.94 -6.63 3.23
N GLN A 164 -12.93 -7.21 3.90
CA GLN A 164 -12.49 -8.58 3.60
C GLN A 164 -13.56 -9.62 3.90
N GLN A 165 -14.30 -9.48 5.00
CA GLN A 165 -15.40 -10.37 5.33
C GLN A 165 -16.54 -10.29 4.29
N VAL A 166 -16.85 -9.09 3.79
CA VAL A 166 -17.78 -8.92 2.67
C VAL A 166 -17.26 -9.64 1.42
N CYS A 167 -15.99 -9.53 1.08
CA CYS A 167 -15.38 -10.24 -0.05
C CYS A 167 -15.48 -11.77 0.12
N ASN A 168 -15.18 -12.29 1.31
CA ASN A 168 -15.28 -13.72 1.62
C ASN A 168 -16.73 -14.20 1.46
N MET A 169 -17.69 -13.47 2.02
CA MET A 169 -19.12 -13.82 1.91
C MET A 169 -19.57 -13.85 0.44
N TYR A 170 -19.19 -12.87 -0.38
CA TYR A 170 -19.55 -12.86 -1.81
C TYR A 170 -18.89 -14.00 -2.59
N ARG A 171 -17.66 -14.37 -2.24
CA ARG A 171 -16.98 -15.55 -2.80
C ARG A 171 -17.76 -16.82 -2.51
N ASP A 172 -18.12 -17.03 -1.25
CA ASP A 172 -18.71 -18.25 -0.77
C ASP A 172 -20.18 -18.39 -1.19
N ALA A 173 -20.97 -17.31 -1.05
CA ALA A 173 -22.41 -17.35 -1.31
C ALA A 173 -22.75 -17.28 -2.81
N TYR A 174 -21.96 -16.56 -3.61
CA TYR A 174 -22.27 -16.32 -5.04
C TYR A 174 -21.27 -16.99 -5.99
N GLY A 175 -20.23 -17.63 -5.46
CA GLY A 175 -19.19 -18.27 -6.25
C GLY A 175 -18.44 -17.29 -7.16
N MET A 176 -18.27 -16.05 -6.69
CA MET A 176 -17.49 -15.04 -7.40
C MET A 176 -15.99 -15.29 -7.22
N PHE A 177 -15.21 -15.05 -8.27
CA PHE A 177 -13.76 -15.12 -8.13
C PHE A 177 -13.25 -13.83 -7.48
N ILE A 178 -13.00 -13.86 -6.18
CA ILE A 178 -12.51 -12.73 -5.40
C ILE A 178 -11.27 -13.17 -4.64
N VAL A 179 -10.14 -12.50 -4.87
CA VAL A 179 -8.89 -12.69 -4.12
C VAL A 179 -8.62 -11.46 -3.28
N SER A 180 -8.19 -11.65 -2.03
CA SER A 180 -7.78 -10.55 -1.16
C SER A 180 -6.36 -10.79 -0.64
N SER A 181 -5.53 -9.77 -0.63
CA SER A 181 -4.21 -9.87 0.01
C SER A 181 -4.20 -9.14 1.34
N VAL A 182 -3.72 -9.81 2.37
CA VAL A 182 -3.30 -9.16 3.60
C VAL A 182 -1.91 -8.58 3.34
N LEU A 183 -1.88 -7.33 2.87
CA LEU A 183 -0.63 -6.66 2.54
C LEU A 183 0.07 -6.18 3.79
N PHE A 184 1.31 -6.57 3.97
CA PHE A 184 2.21 -5.93 4.90
C PHE A 184 2.73 -4.61 4.31
N ASN A 185 3.47 -3.83 5.09
CA ASN A 185 3.89 -2.51 4.64
C ASN A 185 4.73 -2.63 3.36
N HIS A 186 4.35 -1.91 2.33
CA HIS A 186 5.06 -1.91 1.05
C HIS A 186 5.27 -0.48 0.57
N GLU A 187 6.49 -0.22 0.22
CA GLU A 187 7.00 1.12 0.04
C GLU A 187 7.62 1.26 -1.36
N GLY A 188 7.94 2.48 -1.73
CA GLY A 188 8.62 2.75 -2.98
C GLY A 188 8.64 4.23 -3.32
N SER A 189 9.18 4.56 -4.48
CA SER A 189 9.34 5.95 -4.91
C SER A 189 8.02 6.73 -5.08
N ARG A 190 6.88 6.03 -5.18
CA ARG A 190 5.54 6.62 -5.32
C ARG A 190 4.74 6.65 -4.01
N ARG A 191 5.38 6.29 -2.89
CA ARG A 191 4.71 6.35 -1.58
C ARG A 191 4.27 7.78 -1.25
N GLY A 192 3.11 7.91 -0.61
CA GLY A 192 2.58 9.22 -0.20
C GLY A 192 3.54 9.95 0.78
N HIS A 193 3.66 11.27 0.64
CA HIS A 193 4.62 12.08 1.41
C HIS A 193 4.38 12.10 2.93
N THR A 194 3.19 11.72 3.37
CA THR A 194 2.83 11.67 4.81
C THR A 194 3.27 10.38 5.50
N PHE A 195 3.63 9.34 4.74
CA PHE A 195 4.13 8.08 5.30
C PHE A 195 5.59 8.20 5.73
N VAL A 196 5.93 7.52 6.85
CA VAL A 196 7.20 7.69 7.55
C VAL A 196 8.42 7.43 6.65
N THR A 197 8.41 6.38 5.86
CA THR A 197 9.50 5.99 4.95
C THR A 197 9.77 7.06 3.89
N GLN A 198 8.70 7.55 3.24
CA GLN A 198 8.83 8.63 2.24
C GLN A 198 9.22 9.97 2.87
N LYS A 199 8.73 10.24 4.09
CA LYS A 199 9.12 11.43 4.87
C LYS A 199 10.61 11.42 5.17
N ILE A 200 11.18 10.27 5.57
CA ILE A 200 12.60 10.10 5.81
C ILE A 200 13.38 10.28 4.51
N ALA A 201 13.02 9.55 3.44
CA ALA A 201 13.72 9.64 2.16
C ALA A 201 13.75 11.07 1.58
N ASN A 202 12.62 11.79 1.66
CA ASN A 202 12.54 13.17 1.21
C ASN A 202 13.38 14.13 2.08
N TYR A 203 13.46 13.88 3.38
CA TYR A 203 14.31 14.68 4.26
C TYR A 203 15.78 14.47 3.95
N VAL A 204 16.23 13.22 3.82
CA VAL A 204 17.61 12.86 3.46
C VAL A 204 17.99 13.45 2.11
N ALA A 205 17.07 13.43 1.13
CA ALA A 205 17.31 14.05 -0.18
C ALA A 205 17.52 15.57 -0.08
N LYS A 206 16.73 16.26 0.76
CA LYS A 206 16.93 17.69 1.02
C LYS A 206 18.27 17.96 1.71
N TYR A 207 18.61 17.15 2.70
CA TYR A 207 19.88 17.25 3.43
C TYR A 207 21.09 17.05 2.51
N ALA A 208 21.01 16.11 1.57
CA ALA A 208 22.07 15.89 0.57
C ALA A 208 22.30 17.08 -0.37
N LYS A 209 21.25 17.89 -0.61
CA LYS A 209 21.34 19.08 -1.49
C LYS A 209 21.83 20.34 -0.76
N SER A 210 21.51 20.48 0.51
CA SER A 210 21.91 21.58 1.35
C SER A 210 21.85 21.19 2.81
N THR A 211 22.93 21.41 3.53
CA THR A 211 23.01 21.16 4.98
C THR A 211 22.65 22.40 5.79
N ASP A 212 22.58 23.57 5.16
CA ASP A 212 22.41 24.86 5.85
C ASP A 212 20.92 25.06 6.25
N ASN A 213 20.71 25.39 7.53
CA ASN A 213 19.41 25.77 8.09
C ASN A 213 18.28 24.72 7.94
N ILE A 214 18.61 23.45 7.77
CA ILE A 214 17.58 22.39 7.77
C ILE A 214 17.19 22.07 9.21
N ARG A 215 15.91 22.24 9.54
CA ARG A 215 15.38 21.83 10.84
C ARG A 215 15.39 20.30 10.96
N PRO A 216 15.66 19.73 12.15
CA PRO A 216 15.64 18.28 12.36
C PRO A 216 14.35 17.64 11.91
N LEU A 217 14.44 16.44 11.35
CA LEU A 217 13.29 15.62 10.99
C LEU A 217 12.54 15.21 12.26
N GLN A 218 11.28 15.56 12.34
CA GLN A 218 10.42 15.20 13.48
C GLN A 218 9.70 13.88 13.20
N LEU A 219 9.94 12.86 14.04
CA LEU A 219 9.33 11.52 13.93
C LEU A 219 8.61 11.14 15.23
N GLY A 220 7.80 10.08 15.19
CA GLY A 220 7.17 9.47 16.36
C GLY A 220 8.05 8.38 16.95
N ASN A 221 7.45 7.19 17.17
CA ASN A 221 8.12 6.02 17.71
C ASN A 221 9.17 5.48 16.72
N LEU A 222 10.45 5.60 17.10
CA LEU A 222 11.58 5.13 16.28
C LEU A 222 11.78 3.61 16.38
N ASP A 223 11.25 3.00 17.41
CA ASP A 223 11.47 1.58 17.71
C ASP A 223 10.31 0.70 17.18
N ALA A 224 9.25 1.33 16.64
CA ALA A 224 8.17 0.61 15.96
C ALA A 224 8.75 -0.20 14.78
N ARG A 225 8.40 -1.49 14.74
CA ARG A 225 8.92 -2.43 13.75
C ARG A 225 7.87 -2.81 12.73
N ARG A 226 8.26 -2.87 11.47
CA ARG A 226 7.37 -3.24 10.36
C ARG A 226 8.11 -4.14 9.37
N ASP A 227 7.35 -5.05 8.78
CA ASP A 227 7.76 -5.80 7.61
C ASP A 227 7.56 -4.89 6.38
N TRP A 228 8.65 -4.39 5.82
CA TRP A 228 8.65 -3.48 4.67
C TRP A 228 9.15 -4.16 3.40
N GLY A 229 8.30 -4.25 2.39
CA GLY A 229 8.66 -4.73 1.06
C GLY A 229 8.59 -3.68 -0.04
N ASP A 230 9.03 -4.02 -1.23
CA ASP A 230 8.92 -3.16 -2.42
C ASP A 230 7.52 -3.27 -3.04
N ALA A 231 6.89 -2.12 -3.31
CA ALA A 231 5.55 -2.08 -3.86
C ALA A 231 5.42 -2.78 -5.23
N LYS A 232 6.46 -2.80 -6.05
CA LYS A 232 6.43 -3.49 -7.36
C LYS A 232 6.38 -5.01 -7.18
N ASP A 233 7.10 -5.55 -6.20
CA ASP A 233 7.04 -6.97 -5.86
C ASP A 233 5.63 -7.36 -5.41
N TYR A 234 4.99 -6.51 -4.61
CA TYR A 234 3.62 -6.72 -4.14
C TYR A 234 2.62 -6.65 -5.30
N MET A 235 2.80 -5.74 -6.26
CA MET A 235 1.93 -5.68 -7.45
C MET A 235 2.07 -6.92 -8.34
N ARG A 236 3.24 -7.53 -8.39
CA ARG A 236 3.43 -8.82 -9.04
C ARG A 236 2.63 -9.93 -8.34
N ALA A 237 2.57 -9.94 -6.99
CA ALA A 237 1.72 -10.87 -6.25
C ALA A 237 0.23 -10.70 -6.62
N VAL A 238 -0.26 -9.45 -6.68
CA VAL A 238 -1.64 -9.15 -7.09
C VAL A 238 -2.00 -9.77 -8.43
N TYR A 239 -1.11 -9.63 -9.41
CA TYR A 239 -1.30 -10.25 -10.72
C TYR A 239 -1.35 -11.78 -10.64
N LEU A 240 -0.41 -12.41 -9.91
CA LEU A 240 -0.37 -13.86 -9.75
C LEU A 240 -1.62 -14.40 -9.06
N MET A 241 -2.13 -13.70 -8.04
CA MET A 241 -3.38 -14.05 -7.35
C MET A 241 -4.59 -14.02 -8.30
N LEU A 242 -4.67 -13.02 -9.18
CA LEU A 242 -5.74 -12.92 -10.18
C LEU A 242 -5.61 -13.97 -11.28
N MET A 243 -4.41 -14.49 -11.54
CA MET A 243 -4.17 -15.57 -12.51
C MET A 243 -4.29 -16.96 -11.89
N ALA A 244 -4.44 -17.10 -10.59
CA ALA A 244 -4.60 -18.39 -9.91
C ALA A 244 -5.87 -19.13 -10.36
N GLU A 245 -5.89 -20.44 -10.18
CA GLU A 245 -7.07 -21.27 -10.49
C GLU A 245 -8.19 -21.10 -9.48
N THR A 246 -7.81 -20.91 -8.21
CA THR A 246 -8.75 -20.77 -7.09
C THR A 246 -8.70 -19.39 -6.46
N SER A 247 -9.85 -18.88 -6.02
CA SER A 247 -9.94 -17.60 -5.32
C SER A 247 -9.75 -17.80 -3.81
N GLN A 248 -8.71 -17.17 -3.27
CA GLN A 248 -8.33 -17.27 -1.87
C GLN A 248 -7.76 -15.94 -1.35
N ASN A 249 -7.56 -15.89 -0.02
CA ASN A 249 -6.80 -14.82 0.61
C ASN A 249 -5.33 -15.23 0.75
N TYR A 250 -4.42 -14.25 0.62
CA TYR A 250 -2.98 -14.47 0.76
C TYR A 250 -2.34 -13.39 1.62
N VAL A 251 -1.43 -13.77 2.47
CA VAL A 251 -0.48 -12.85 3.11
C VAL A 251 0.63 -12.54 2.13
N ILE A 252 0.91 -11.27 1.93
CA ILE A 252 2.03 -10.79 1.12
C ILE A 252 2.94 -9.95 2.03
N ALA A 253 4.11 -10.50 2.30
CA ALA A 253 5.07 -10.00 3.27
C ALA A 253 6.49 -10.46 2.91
N THR A 254 7.50 -9.76 3.42
CA THR A 254 8.91 -10.18 3.24
C THR A 254 9.29 -11.29 4.21
N GLY A 255 8.71 -11.31 5.40
CA GLY A 255 9.07 -12.18 6.51
C GLY A 255 10.21 -11.62 7.37
N GLU A 256 10.58 -10.36 7.15
CA GLU A 256 11.59 -9.63 7.91
C GLU A 256 11.01 -8.34 8.49
N THR A 257 11.45 -7.93 9.66
CA THR A 257 10.97 -6.72 10.32
C THR A 257 12.11 -5.79 10.68
N HIS A 258 11.93 -4.50 10.40
CA HIS A 258 12.90 -3.44 10.64
C HIS A 258 12.27 -2.29 11.42
N SER A 259 13.07 -1.58 12.21
CA SER A 259 12.61 -0.41 12.95
C SER A 259 12.64 0.85 12.09
N VAL A 260 11.89 1.87 12.50
CA VAL A 260 11.99 3.21 11.90
C VAL A 260 13.41 3.77 12.07
N ARG A 261 14.07 3.46 13.19
CA ARG A 261 15.46 3.79 13.47
C ARG A 261 16.41 3.22 12.42
N GLU A 262 16.33 1.92 12.16
CA GLU A 262 17.13 1.26 11.11
C GLU A 262 16.90 1.88 9.73
N PHE A 263 15.66 2.24 9.42
CA PHE A 263 15.37 2.95 8.16
C PHE A 263 16.05 4.32 8.08
N VAL A 264 16.06 5.10 9.17
CA VAL A 264 16.75 6.40 9.25
C VAL A 264 18.25 6.22 9.05
N GLU A 265 18.87 5.30 9.77
CA GLU A 265 20.31 5.03 9.70
C GLU A 265 20.74 4.67 8.27
N LEU A 266 20.04 3.71 7.65
CA LEU A 266 20.31 3.31 6.27
C LEU A 266 20.08 4.46 5.27
N ALA A 267 18.99 5.23 5.45
CA ALA A 267 18.71 6.33 4.54
C ALA A 267 19.79 7.42 4.57
N PHE A 268 20.33 7.76 5.73
CA PHE A 268 21.48 8.68 5.84
C PHE A 268 22.80 8.06 5.38
N TYR A 269 22.98 6.76 5.59
CA TYR A 269 24.15 6.04 5.08
C TYR A 269 24.25 6.10 3.56
N GLU A 270 23.13 6.09 2.82
CA GLU A 270 23.11 6.22 1.35
C GLU A 270 23.68 7.54 0.82
N ILE A 271 23.80 8.56 1.67
CA ILE A 271 24.44 9.85 1.35
C ILE A 271 25.76 10.07 2.10
N GLY A 272 26.36 9.00 2.65
CA GLY A 272 27.65 9.04 3.36
C GLY A 272 27.58 9.67 4.75
N VAL A 273 26.41 9.76 5.36
CA VAL A 273 26.22 10.34 6.71
C VAL A 273 25.95 9.22 7.72
N MET A 274 26.76 9.17 8.78
CA MET A 274 26.57 8.26 9.89
C MET A 274 25.79 8.95 11.01
N VAL A 275 24.76 8.27 11.51
CA VAL A 275 23.90 8.77 12.59
C VAL A 275 24.28 8.14 13.92
N GLU A 276 24.48 8.97 14.94
CA GLU A 276 24.60 8.55 16.34
C GLU A 276 23.37 8.97 17.12
N TRP A 277 22.90 8.10 18.01
CA TRP A 277 21.71 8.38 18.81
C TRP A 277 22.09 8.83 20.22
N THR A 278 21.63 10.02 20.57
CA THR A 278 21.81 10.67 21.88
C THR A 278 20.49 10.82 22.60
N ASN A 279 20.49 11.43 23.80
CA ASN A 279 19.29 11.71 24.59
C ASN A 279 18.40 10.47 24.79
N GLY A 280 19.01 9.35 25.21
CA GLY A 280 18.29 8.08 25.41
C GLY A 280 17.67 7.52 24.13
N GLY A 281 18.33 7.70 22.99
CA GLY A 281 17.88 7.23 21.67
C GLY A 281 16.84 8.11 20.99
N LYS A 282 16.53 9.30 21.51
CA LYS A 282 15.47 10.20 21.00
C LYS A 282 15.96 11.22 19.99
N THR A 283 17.28 11.43 19.91
CA THR A 283 17.89 12.44 19.03
C THR A 283 18.98 11.78 18.20
N GLY A 284 18.85 11.83 16.88
CA GLY A 284 19.87 11.38 15.93
C GLY A 284 20.75 12.55 15.50
N VAL A 285 22.05 12.41 15.62
CA VAL A 285 23.05 13.42 15.25
C VAL A 285 24.00 12.89 14.18
N ASN A 286 24.50 13.76 13.32
CA ASN A 286 25.59 13.44 12.41
C ASN A 286 26.89 13.30 13.22
N ILE A 287 27.53 12.14 13.17
CA ILE A 287 28.75 11.86 13.92
C ILE A 287 29.84 12.88 13.62
N SER A 288 30.00 13.24 12.37
CA SER A 288 31.11 14.12 11.90
C SER A 288 30.89 15.59 12.24
N THR A 289 29.65 16.08 12.18
CA THR A 289 29.36 17.52 12.33
C THR A 289 28.64 17.87 13.62
N GLN A 290 28.19 16.87 14.38
CA GLN A 290 27.35 17.01 15.59
C GLN A 290 26.03 17.75 15.33
N GLN A 291 25.62 17.90 14.06
CA GLN A 291 24.33 18.47 13.68
C GLN A 291 23.20 17.52 14.04
N VAL A 292 22.15 18.06 14.66
CA VAL A 292 20.92 17.29 14.93
C VAL A 292 20.17 17.04 13.61
N LEU A 293 19.96 15.78 13.29
CA LEU A 293 19.29 15.31 12.07
C LEU A 293 17.85 14.92 12.32
N VAL A 294 17.59 14.22 13.42
CA VAL A 294 16.28 13.64 13.75
C VAL A 294 15.97 13.87 15.21
N GLU A 295 14.70 14.15 15.51
CA GLU A 295 14.16 14.25 16.87
C GLU A 295 12.83 13.54 16.97
N THR A 296 12.58 12.89 18.10
CA THR A 296 11.24 12.39 18.40
C THR A 296 10.32 13.52 18.85
N ASN A 297 9.08 13.48 18.39
CA ASN A 297 8.08 14.49 18.76
C ASN A 297 6.77 13.79 19.16
N PRO A 298 6.24 14.05 20.38
CA PRO A 298 5.00 13.45 20.89
C PRO A 298 3.80 13.58 19.94
N ARG A 299 3.74 14.65 19.15
CA ARG A 299 2.66 14.90 18.18
C ARG A 299 2.53 13.76 17.14
N TYR A 300 3.61 13.04 16.86
CA TYR A 300 3.64 11.96 15.87
C TYR A 300 3.47 10.57 16.48
N TYR A 301 3.36 10.46 17.79
CA TYR A 301 2.96 9.21 18.43
C TYR A 301 1.48 8.95 18.17
N ARG A 302 1.11 7.69 18.11
CA ARG A 302 -0.30 7.25 18.05
C ARG A 302 -0.74 6.86 19.45
N ASP A 303 -2.00 7.12 19.79
CA ASP A 303 -2.57 6.74 21.09
C ASP A 303 -2.54 5.21 21.28
N ILE A 304 -2.80 4.48 20.21
CA ILE A 304 -2.61 3.03 20.11
C ILE A 304 -1.75 2.77 18.89
N ASP A 305 -0.52 2.32 19.11
CA ASP A 305 0.39 1.93 18.02
C ASP A 305 0.62 0.42 18.03
N ILE A 306 0.79 -0.15 16.88
CA ILE A 306 1.20 -1.55 16.74
C ILE A 306 2.72 -1.59 16.87
N GLU A 307 3.23 -2.35 17.84
CA GLU A 307 4.67 -2.39 18.12
C GLU A 307 5.45 -3.13 17.04
N CYS A 308 4.95 -4.29 16.63
CA CYS A 308 5.61 -5.15 15.64
C CYS A 308 4.57 -5.82 14.73
N LEU A 309 4.87 -5.87 13.44
CA LEU A 309 4.17 -6.68 12.45
C LEU A 309 5.20 -7.39 11.58
N ILE A 310 5.07 -8.70 11.47
CA ILE A 310 5.88 -9.55 10.60
C ILE A 310 4.99 -10.63 9.97
N GLY A 311 5.06 -10.82 8.65
CA GLY A 311 4.16 -11.70 7.93
C GLY A 311 4.79 -13.01 7.50
N ASP A 312 3.96 -14.07 7.44
CA ASP A 312 4.31 -15.35 6.81
C ASP A 312 3.66 -15.47 5.44
N ALA A 313 4.42 -15.24 4.38
CA ALA A 313 3.98 -15.40 3.01
C ALA A 313 4.21 -16.83 2.46
N THR A 314 4.32 -17.84 3.32
CA THR A 314 4.61 -19.23 2.89
C THR A 314 3.56 -19.76 1.92
N LYS A 315 2.28 -19.43 2.11
CA LYS A 315 1.21 -19.82 1.19
C LYS A 315 1.40 -19.19 -0.19
N ALA A 316 1.66 -17.90 -0.26
CA ALA A 316 1.92 -17.21 -1.53
C ALA A 316 3.17 -17.75 -2.24
N ARG A 317 4.21 -18.12 -1.49
CA ARG A 317 5.42 -18.77 -2.05
C ARG A 317 5.09 -20.13 -2.67
N LYS A 318 4.32 -20.95 -1.97
CA LYS A 318 4.00 -22.33 -2.42
C LYS A 318 3.00 -22.36 -3.58
N GLU A 319 1.93 -21.57 -3.47
CA GLU A 319 0.80 -21.68 -4.42
C GLU A 319 0.95 -20.74 -5.63
N LEU A 320 1.58 -19.57 -5.45
CA LEU A 320 1.75 -18.58 -6.51
C LEU A 320 3.17 -18.51 -7.06
N GLY A 321 4.14 -19.18 -6.42
CA GLY A 321 5.56 -19.02 -6.74
C GLY A 321 6.08 -17.61 -6.48
N TRP A 322 5.37 -16.83 -5.66
CA TRP A 322 5.76 -15.45 -5.35
C TRP A 322 6.80 -15.41 -4.22
N LYS A 323 7.77 -14.53 -4.37
CA LYS A 323 8.72 -14.13 -3.31
C LYS A 323 9.12 -12.68 -3.52
N PRO A 324 9.50 -11.94 -2.48
CA PRO A 324 10.09 -10.62 -2.66
C PRO A 324 11.46 -10.75 -3.37
N ASP A 325 11.74 -9.87 -4.31
CA ASP A 325 13.01 -9.80 -5.04
C ASP A 325 13.91 -8.68 -4.49
N VAL A 326 13.31 -7.66 -3.85
CA VAL A 326 14.00 -6.48 -3.32
C VAL A 326 14.19 -6.62 -1.82
N SER A 327 15.44 -6.54 -1.34
CA SER A 327 15.76 -6.52 0.08
C SER A 327 15.41 -5.17 0.72
N PHE A 328 15.32 -5.14 2.07
CA PHE A 328 15.07 -3.89 2.82
C PHE A 328 16.12 -2.82 2.50
N HIS A 329 17.40 -3.19 2.45
CA HIS A 329 18.48 -2.26 2.11
C HIS A 329 18.31 -1.66 0.71
N GLN A 330 18.02 -2.48 -0.30
CA GLN A 330 17.76 -2.03 -1.67
C GLN A 330 16.53 -1.12 -1.74
N LEU A 331 15.48 -1.43 -0.97
CA LEU A 331 14.28 -0.59 -0.88
C LEU A 331 14.61 0.82 -0.37
N VAL A 332 15.35 0.92 0.74
CA VAL A 332 15.78 2.21 1.31
C VAL A 332 16.62 2.98 0.29
N GLN A 333 17.59 2.32 -0.34
CA GLN A 333 18.45 2.89 -1.37
C GLN A 333 17.62 3.47 -2.53
N TYR A 334 16.66 2.71 -3.08
CA TYR A 334 15.80 3.19 -4.18
C TYR A 334 14.96 4.39 -3.78
N MET A 335 14.42 4.37 -2.56
CA MET A 335 13.60 5.47 -2.08
C MET A 335 14.40 6.76 -1.92
N VAL A 336 15.61 6.68 -1.36
CA VAL A 336 16.50 7.83 -1.17
C VAL A 336 16.99 8.37 -2.53
N GLN A 337 17.49 7.52 -3.41
CA GLN A 337 17.97 7.93 -4.72
C GLN A 337 16.86 8.58 -5.56
N SER A 338 15.67 7.98 -5.56
CA SER A 338 14.51 8.57 -6.25
C SER A 338 14.08 9.90 -5.64
N ALA A 339 14.19 10.07 -4.31
CA ALA A 339 13.91 11.34 -3.66
C ALA A 339 14.94 12.41 -4.03
N ILE A 340 16.24 12.07 -4.10
CA ILE A 340 17.31 12.98 -4.53
C ILE A 340 17.08 13.47 -5.96
N GLN A 341 16.72 12.58 -6.88
CA GLN A 341 16.42 12.93 -8.28
C GLN A 341 15.23 13.89 -8.41
N ARG A 342 14.23 13.80 -7.54
CA ARG A 342 13.03 14.63 -7.55
C ARG A 342 13.17 15.94 -6.77
N THR A 343 14.17 16.03 -5.91
CA THR A 343 14.45 17.26 -5.16
C THR A 343 15.17 18.24 -6.08
N PRO A 344 14.67 19.48 -6.26
CA PRO A 344 15.29 20.49 -7.13
C PRO A 344 16.69 20.91 -6.65
#